data_1757e975fa66428e44506aafe4c561fe
#
_entry.id   1757e975fa66428e44506aafe4c561fe
#
_cell.length_a   1.000
_cell.length_b   1.000
_cell.length_c   1.000
_cell.angle_alpha   90.00
_cell.angle_beta   90.00
_cell.angle_gamma   90.00
#
_symmetry.space_group_name_H-M   'P 1'
#
loop_
_entity.id
_entity.type
_entity.pdbx_description
1 polymer ?
#
loop_
_entity_poly.entity_id
_entity_poly.type
_entity_poly.pdbx_seq_one_letter_code
_entity_poly.pdbx_strand_id
1 'polypeptide(L)'
;LRLPRRAGTMGLERPEARDAFHGQLAEIPPFAVLQVLEMGAKTGTLEVEGPTGLGTVWFREGRPVHAETEKHAGFDAAVAVVNADRGAFRFEAQDVAVEETIRATVTELLLEASRQRDEGLAANL
;
A
#
# COMPACT_ATOMS: atom_id res chain seq x y z
N LEU A 1 -32.12 2.00 -11.90
CA LEU A 1 -31.94 2.39 -12.32
C LEU A 1 -31.69 2.38 -12.59
N ARG A 2 -31.40 2.01 -12.10
CA ARG A 2 -31.10 2.34 -12.40
C ARG A 2 -30.65 2.41 -12.71
N LEU A 3 -30.48 2.08 -12.06
CA LEU A 3 -30.11 2.50 -12.46
C LEU A 3 -29.66 2.53 -12.53
N PRO A 4 -29.46 2.36 -12.09
CA PRO A 4 -28.96 2.74 -12.25
C PRO A 4 -28.65 2.66 -12.26
N ARG A 5 -28.41 2.37 -11.59
CA ARG A 5 -28.12 2.76 -11.69
C ARG A 5 -27.78 2.89 -11.85
N ARG A 6 -27.70 2.53 -11.42
CA ARG A 6 -27.49 2.94 -11.77
C ARG A 6 -27.16 3.23 -12.02
N ALA A 7 -27.16 3.05 -11.70
CA ALA A 7 -26.81 3.60 -12.01
C ALA A 7 -26.56 3.72 -12.00
N GLY A 8 -26.53 3.46 -11.66
CA GLY A 8 -26.27 3.96 -11.66
C GLY A 8 -26.00 3.78 -11.38
N THR A 9 -26.05 3.89 -10.91
CA THR A 9 -25.76 4.11 -10.90
C THR A 9 -25.55 4.15 -11.01
N MET A 10 -25.67 4.06 -10.72
CA MET A 10 -25.22 4.38 -10.93
C MET A 10 -24.77 4.67 -11.08
N GLY A 11 -24.56 4.66 -11.00
CA GLY A 11 -23.77 5.26 -11.04
C GLY A 11 -23.33 5.14 -10.93
N LEU A 12 -23.33 5.17 -10.58
CA LEU A 12 -22.62 5.33 -10.39
C LEU A 12 -21.60 5.20 -10.49
N GLU A 13 -21.87 5.30 -10.72
CA GLU A 13 -20.53 4.92 -10.70
C GLU A 13 -19.60 6.09 -10.58
N ARG A 14 -18.87 6.17 -9.47
CA ARG A 14 -18.01 7.31 -9.17
C ARG A 14 -16.65 7.10 -9.78
N PRO A 15 -15.99 8.16 -10.28
CA PRO A 15 -14.63 8.03 -10.85
C PRO A 15 -13.64 7.47 -9.86
N GLU A 16 -13.72 7.86 -8.58
CA GLU A 16 -12.77 7.37 -7.59
C GLU A 16 -12.94 5.88 -7.33
N ALA A 17 -14.10 5.32 -7.58
CA ALA A 17 -14.31 3.89 -7.41
C ALA A 17 -13.52 3.08 -8.43
N ARG A 18 -13.30 3.63 -9.62
CA ARG A 18 -12.51 2.96 -10.66
C ARG A 18 -11.04 3.01 -10.36
N ASP A 19 -10.61 3.96 -9.51
CA ASP A 19 -9.21 4.15 -9.18
C ASP A 19 -8.87 3.55 -7.81
N ALA A 20 -9.78 2.85 -7.21
CA ALA A 20 -9.56 2.21 -5.92
C ALA A 20 -9.18 0.74 -6.13
N PHE A 21 -8.34 0.23 -5.24
CA PHE A 21 -7.88 -1.14 -5.30
C PHE A 21 -7.77 -1.60 -3.84
N HIS A 22 -8.49 -2.67 -3.49
CA HIS A 22 -8.52 -3.10 -2.09
C HIS A 22 -8.65 -4.61 -2.01
N GLY A 23 -8.34 -5.14 -0.84
CA GLY A 23 -8.45 -6.57 -0.62
C GLY A 23 -7.91 -6.97 0.73
N GLN A 24 -7.66 -8.26 0.87
CA GLN A 24 -7.12 -8.85 2.08
C GLN A 24 -5.69 -9.30 1.84
N LEU A 25 -4.81 -8.99 2.78
CA LEU A 25 -3.40 -9.35 2.64
C LEU A 25 -3.19 -10.86 2.68
N ALA A 26 -4.12 -11.60 3.27
CA ALA A 26 -4.03 -13.05 3.26
C ALA A 26 -4.20 -13.62 1.85
N GLU A 27 -4.86 -12.89 0.96
CA GLU A 27 -5.08 -13.31 -0.42
C GLU A 27 -4.12 -12.66 -1.39
N ILE A 28 -3.77 -11.39 -1.14
CA ILE A 28 -2.86 -10.65 -2.00
C ILE A 28 -1.79 -10.04 -1.08
N PRO A 29 -0.60 -10.65 -1.03
CA PRO A 29 0.42 -10.18 -0.09
C PRO A 29 0.92 -8.78 -0.43
N PRO A 30 1.49 -8.10 0.57
CA PRO A 30 1.93 -6.72 0.36
C PRO A 30 2.90 -6.55 -0.81
N PHE A 31 3.82 -7.51 -1.01
CA PHE A 31 4.77 -7.35 -2.11
C PHE A 31 4.06 -7.31 -3.46
N ALA A 32 2.99 -8.09 -3.61
CA ALA A 32 2.23 -8.09 -4.85
C ALA A 32 1.47 -6.78 -5.03
N VAL A 33 0.92 -6.24 -3.94
CA VAL A 33 0.23 -4.96 -4.00
C VAL A 33 1.18 -3.86 -4.47
N LEU A 34 2.37 -3.81 -3.85
CA LEU A 34 3.34 -2.79 -4.21
C LEU A 34 3.80 -2.92 -5.66
N GLN A 35 3.98 -4.16 -6.13
CA GLN A 35 4.39 -4.38 -7.52
C GLN A 35 3.31 -3.95 -8.51
N VAL A 36 2.05 -4.18 -8.19
CA VAL A 36 0.94 -3.72 -9.03
C VAL A 36 0.96 -2.20 -9.14
N LEU A 37 1.18 -1.52 -8.01
CA LEU A 37 1.20 -0.05 -8.00
C LEU A 37 2.41 0.47 -8.78
N GLU A 38 3.54 -0.19 -8.67
CA GLU A 38 4.73 0.20 -9.41
C GLU A 38 4.53 0.02 -10.91
N MET A 39 4.03 -1.14 -11.31
CA MET A 39 3.84 -1.45 -12.73
C MET A 39 2.82 -0.51 -13.37
N GLY A 40 1.82 -0.11 -12.62
CA GLY A 40 0.82 0.82 -13.12
C GLY A 40 1.21 2.28 -12.97
N ALA A 41 2.40 2.55 -12.43
CA ALA A 41 2.90 3.92 -12.20
C ALA A 41 1.86 4.74 -11.44
N LYS A 42 1.29 4.16 -10.40
CA LYS A 42 0.16 4.76 -9.69
C LYS A 42 0.62 5.85 -8.73
N THR A 43 -0.22 6.87 -8.59
CA THR A 43 -0.03 7.95 -7.63
C THR A 43 -1.23 7.92 -6.69
N GLY A 44 -0.99 7.84 -5.40
CA GLY A 44 -2.06 7.76 -4.43
C GLY A 44 -1.59 7.27 -3.10
N THR A 45 -2.53 6.86 -2.27
CA THR A 45 -2.29 6.48 -0.89
C THR A 45 -2.70 5.03 -0.68
N LEU A 46 -1.79 4.23 -0.14
CA LEU A 46 -2.06 2.85 0.24
C LEU A 46 -2.19 2.79 1.76
N GLU A 47 -3.33 2.31 2.24
CA GLU A 47 -3.56 2.09 3.65
C GLU A 47 -3.60 0.60 3.93
N VAL A 48 -2.92 0.18 4.99
CA VAL A 48 -2.91 -1.20 5.42
C VAL A 48 -3.32 -1.25 6.88
N GLU A 49 -4.38 -1.97 7.18
CA GLU A 49 -4.83 -2.15 8.56
C GLU A 49 -4.44 -3.57 8.95
N GLY A 50 -3.37 -3.68 9.71
CA GLY A 50 -2.83 -4.97 10.09
C GLY A 50 -2.95 -5.23 11.59
N PRO A 51 -2.33 -6.31 12.07
CA PRO A 51 -2.45 -6.69 13.49
C PRO A 51 -1.90 -5.65 14.45
N THR A 52 -0.92 -4.87 14.01
CA THR A 52 -0.27 -3.89 14.87
C THR A 52 -0.78 -2.48 14.65
N GLY A 53 -1.82 -2.32 13.83
CA GLY A 53 -2.42 -1.02 13.60
C GLY A 53 -2.41 -0.61 12.16
N LEU A 54 -2.60 0.67 11.94
CA LEU A 54 -2.72 1.23 10.60
C LEU A 54 -1.38 1.72 10.09
N GLY A 55 -1.07 1.40 8.84
CA GLY A 55 0.08 1.94 8.16
C GLY A 55 -0.35 2.58 6.86
N THR A 56 0.37 3.62 6.45
CA THR A 56 0.04 4.35 5.23
C THR A 56 1.32 4.53 4.42
N VAL A 57 1.23 4.28 3.11
CA VAL A 57 2.33 4.51 2.19
C VAL A 57 1.83 5.40 1.07
N TRP A 58 2.55 6.48 0.80
CA TRP A 58 2.21 7.39 -0.29
C TRP A 58 3.07 7.08 -1.49
N PHE A 59 2.42 6.94 -2.65
CA PHE A 59 3.09 6.62 -3.91
C PHE A 59 2.98 7.78 -4.88
N ARG A 60 4.03 8.00 -5.64
CA ARG A 60 4.04 8.97 -6.72
C ARG A 60 4.65 8.30 -7.95
N GLU A 61 3.81 8.11 -8.98
CA GLU A 61 4.23 7.45 -10.23
C GLU A 61 4.88 6.10 -9.98
N GLY A 62 4.25 5.31 -9.10
CA GLY A 62 4.70 3.96 -8.83
C GLY A 62 5.84 3.82 -7.84
N ARG A 63 6.30 4.93 -7.27
CA ARG A 63 7.39 4.90 -6.29
C ARG A 63 6.88 5.30 -4.92
N PRO A 64 7.24 4.56 -3.87
CA PRO A 64 6.91 4.99 -2.51
C PRO A 64 7.72 6.23 -2.17
N VAL A 65 7.06 7.29 -1.74
CA VAL A 65 7.74 8.54 -1.41
C VAL A 65 7.72 8.85 0.08
N HIS A 66 6.78 8.26 0.82
CA HIS A 66 6.69 8.47 2.26
C HIS A 66 5.83 7.36 2.85
N ALA A 67 6.01 7.09 4.13
CA ALA A 67 5.19 6.10 4.83
C ALA A 67 5.14 6.44 6.31
N GLU A 68 4.07 6.02 6.98
CA GLU A 68 3.89 6.25 8.41
C GLU A 68 3.16 5.08 9.03
N THR A 69 3.59 4.70 10.22
CA THR A 69 2.86 3.79 11.10
C THR A 69 2.82 4.44 12.46
N GLU A 70 2.23 3.76 13.44
CA GLU A 70 2.22 4.32 14.81
C GLU A 70 3.62 4.51 15.36
N LYS A 71 4.57 3.66 14.95
CA LYS A 71 5.90 3.64 15.57
C LYS A 71 7.00 4.18 14.66
N HIS A 72 6.76 4.27 13.35
CA HIS A 72 7.81 4.58 12.40
C HIS A 72 7.33 5.58 11.38
N ALA A 73 8.29 6.24 10.73
CA ALA A 73 8.01 7.09 9.59
C ALA A 73 9.10 6.85 8.55
N GLY A 74 8.78 7.11 7.28
CA GLY A 74 9.73 6.98 6.20
C GLY A 74 9.99 5.52 5.83
N PHE A 75 11.23 5.22 5.51
CA PHE A 75 11.61 3.90 5.00
C PHE A 75 11.23 2.78 5.98
N ASP A 76 11.49 2.98 7.27
CA ASP A 76 11.19 1.96 8.27
C ASP A 76 9.70 1.67 8.35
N ALA A 77 8.88 2.71 8.20
CA ALA A 77 7.42 2.51 8.20
C ALA A 77 7.00 1.70 6.98
N ALA A 78 7.59 1.97 5.83
CA ALA A 78 7.27 1.23 4.61
C ALA A 78 7.66 -0.24 4.75
N VAL A 79 8.82 -0.51 5.35
CA VAL A 79 9.25 -1.88 5.61
C VAL A 79 8.24 -2.59 6.51
N ALA A 80 7.77 -1.92 7.54
CA ALA A 80 6.80 -2.51 8.46
C ALA A 80 5.50 -2.85 7.73
N VAL A 81 5.06 -1.99 6.82
CA VAL A 81 3.85 -2.24 6.04
C VAL A 81 4.05 -3.46 5.14
N VAL A 82 5.20 -3.54 4.46
CA VAL A 82 5.48 -4.67 3.58
C VAL A 82 5.49 -5.99 4.35
N ASN A 83 5.92 -5.96 5.58
CA ASN A 83 6.01 -7.18 6.40
C ASN A 83 4.71 -7.53 7.11
N ALA A 84 3.65 -6.77 6.92
CA ALA A 84 2.32 -7.14 7.42
C ALA A 84 1.82 -8.34 6.62
N ASP A 85 1.48 -9.43 7.30
CA ASP A 85 1.11 -10.67 6.61
C ASP A 85 -0.38 -10.93 6.60
N ARG A 86 -1.17 -10.05 7.22
CA ARG A 86 -2.62 -10.18 7.23
C ARG A 86 -3.22 -8.83 7.53
N GLY A 87 -4.51 -8.73 7.25
CA GLY A 87 -5.26 -7.50 7.42
C GLY A 87 -5.82 -7.03 6.09
N ALA A 88 -6.36 -5.85 6.09
CA ALA A 88 -7.01 -5.29 4.91
C ALA A 88 -6.13 -4.19 4.31
N PHE A 89 -6.17 -4.06 2.99
CA PHE A 89 -5.48 -2.95 2.35
C PHE A 89 -6.45 -2.22 1.43
N ARG A 90 -6.14 -0.94 1.21
CA ARG A 90 -6.92 -0.11 0.31
C ARG A 90 -6.01 0.93 -0.32
N PHE A 91 -6.02 1.01 -1.64
CA PHE A 91 -5.31 2.04 -2.36
C PHE A 91 -6.32 2.96 -3.01
N GLU A 92 -6.11 4.27 -2.88
CA GLU A 92 -6.93 5.27 -3.54
C GLU A 92 -6.04 6.18 -4.36
N ALA A 93 -6.35 6.29 -5.65
CA ALA A 93 -5.63 7.21 -6.52
C ALA A 93 -6.00 8.63 -6.13
N GLN A 94 -4.99 9.46 -5.90
CA GLN A 94 -5.19 10.87 -5.53
C GLN A 94 -3.86 11.57 -5.65
N ASP A 95 -3.91 12.89 -5.70
CA ASP A 95 -2.67 13.67 -5.72
C ASP A 95 -1.93 13.47 -4.40
N VAL A 96 -0.61 13.38 -4.49
CA VAL A 96 0.24 13.15 -3.33
C VAL A 96 1.20 14.32 -3.20
N ALA A 97 1.04 15.06 -2.11
CA ALA A 97 1.81 16.29 -1.86
C ALA A 97 2.76 16.15 -0.68
N VAL A 98 2.88 14.96 -0.10
CA VAL A 98 3.77 14.76 1.05
C VAL A 98 5.22 14.94 0.64
N GLU A 99 6.05 15.30 1.60
CA GLU A 99 7.48 15.42 1.39
C GLU A 99 8.07 14.05 1.13
N GLU A 100 8.98 13.97 0.17
CA GLU A 100 9.62 12.71 -0.17
C GLU A 100 10.66 12.37 0.89
N THR A 101 10.42 11.30 1.65
CA THR A 101 11.35 10.81 2.66
C THR A 101 11.91 9.45 2.30
N ILE A 102 11.34 8.78 1.31
CA ILE A 102 11.80 7.48 0.84
C ILE A 102 12.37 7.68 -0.55
N ARG A 103 13.61 7.24 -0.76
CA ARG A 103 14.25 7.33 -2.06
C ARG A 103 14.55 5.97 -2.66
N ALA A 104 14.05 4.92 -2.04
CA ALA A 104 14.22 3.56 -2.51
C ALA A 104 13.11 3.21 -3.49
N THR A 105 13.44 2.27 -4.39
CA THR A 105 12.43 1.71 -5.29
C THR A 105 11.63 0.65 -4.55
N VAL A 106 10.55 0.21 -5.17
CA VAL A 106 9.78 -0.91 -4.62
C VAL A 106 10.68 -2.13 -4.45
N THR A 107 11.52 -2.42 -5.44
CA THR A 107 12.42 -3.58 -5.35
C THR A 107 13.34 -3.48 -4.14
N GLU A 108 13.94 -2.31 -3.93
CA GLU A 108 14.84 -2.12 -2.80
C GLU A 108 14.11 -2.27 -1.48
N LEU A 109 12.89 -1.75 -1.43
CA LEU A 109 12.06 -1.86 -0.23
C LEU A 109 11.74 -3.33 0.07
N LEU A 110 11.37 -4.09 -0.96
CA LEU A 110 11.04 -5.50 -0.78
C LEU A 110 12.26 -6.31 -0.34
N LEU A 111 13.45 -5.98 -0.86
CA LEU A 111 14.66 -6.68 -0.46
C LEU A 111 14.97 -6.41 1.01
N GLU A 112 14.84 -5.17 1.46
CA GLU A 112 15.10 -4.85 2.87
C GLU A 112 14.08 -5.53 3.78
N ALA A 113 12.82 -5.53 3.39
CA ALA A 113 11.78 -6.18 4.19
C ALA A 113 12.06 -7.68 4.34
N SER A 114 12.49 -8.31 3.23
CA SER A 114 12.83 -9.72 3.24
C SER A 114 14.03 -9.99 4.15
N ARG A 115 15.05 -9.14 4.07
CA ARG A 115 16.24 -9.28 4.90
C ARG A 115 15.89 -9.20 6.38
N GLN A 116 15.07 -8.22 6.76
CA GLN A 116 14.68 -8.07 8.16
C GLN A 116 13.85 -9.25 8.65
N ARG A 117 13.00 -9.78 7.80
CA ARG A 117 12.20 -10.96 8.17
C ARG A 117 13.11 -12.15 8.41
N ASP A 118 14.10 -12.36 7.54
CA ASP A 118 15.03 -13.46 7.69
C ASP A 118 15.86 -13.33 8.95
N GLU A 119 16.31 -12.11 9.26
CA GLU A 119 17.08 -11.86 10.48
C GLU A 119 16.22 -12.11 11.72
N GLY A 120 14.93 -11.73 11.67
CA GLY A 120 14.03 -12.00 12.77
C GLY A 120 13.84 -13.47 13.01
N LEU A 121 13.72 -14.25 11.94
CA LEU A 121 13.61 -15.71 12.07
C LEU A 121 14.88 -16.29 12.65
N ALA A 122 16.04 -15.84 12.18
CA ALA A 122 17.31 -16.33 12.72
C ALA A 122 17.45 -15.98 14.18
N ALA A 123 17.02 -14.80 14.59
CA ALA A 123 17.12 -14.39 15.98
C ALA A 123 16.23 -15.23 16.89
N ASN A 124 15.18 -15.82 16.36
CA ASN A 124 14.25 -16.64 17.13
C ASN A 124 14.68 -18.09 17.24
N LEU A 125 15.71 -18.47 16.52
CA LEU A 125 16.22 -19.83 16.60
C LEU A 125 17.25 -19.95 17.72
#